data_e80711c47aa442fa323b2f9ae9dc811e
#
_entry.id   e80711c47aa442fa323b2f9ae9dc811e
#
_cell.length_a   1.000
_cell.length_b   1.000
_cell.length_c   1.000
_cell.angle_alpha   90.00
_cell.angle_beta   90.00
_cell.angle_gamma   90.00
#
_symmetry.space_group_name_H-M   'P 1'
#
loop_
_entity.id
_entity.type
_entity.pdbx_description
1 polymer ?
#
loop_
_entity_poly.entity_id
_entity_poly.type
_entity_poly.pdbx_seq_one_letter_code
_entity_poly.pdbx_strand_id
1 'polypeptide(L)'
;MHILFYGNCQQGALRRMLNMLKHDYICCHNTDITETDLVNQLCKYDIIITQPIADNYRHKSYLSTKFVLEHCKKDCKIIIVDVIYFDFYYFDLTYTHFNNSRLTKPGDYHYTCMQECYKNGNNISYYINNIVNNIHFKHTDELEDTANNSLRELKRRYEANKKTYIGSNIHFVYTGDYIRSNYKHKLLFYSMNHPSKYLLQFVCESILDLLDIPNTTINYDMDPLSSTKCIMYKCIQPCVFFDIMKCEPAMYQTNNIKDICELYYNVYNEIQLC
;
A
#
# COMPACT_ATOMS: atom_id res chain seq x y z
N MET A 1 -10.65 -12.33 -24.01
CA MET A 1 -10.76 -11.66 -22.70
C MET A 1 -9.56 -10.72 -22.55
N HIS A 2 -9.81 -9.43 -22.46
CA HIS A 2 -8.83 -8.38 -22.25
C HIS A 2 -9.01 -7.78 -20.85
N ILE A 3 -7.95 -7.72 -20.06
CA ILE A 3 -7.99 -7.28 -18.66
C ILE A 3 -7.18 -6.00 -18.50
N LEU A 4 -7.75 -5.02 -17.82
CA LEU A 4 -7.05 -3.81 -17.38
C LEU A 4 -6.87 -3.84 -15.87
N PHE A 5 -5.65 -3.62 -15.40
CA PHE A 5 -5.37 -3.21 -14.03
C PHE A 5 -5.27 -1.68 -13.99
N TYR A 6 -6.18 -1.02 -13.27
CA TYR A 6 -6.25 0.43 -13.17
C TYR A 6 -6.11 0.88 -11.71
N GLY A 7 -5.04 1.59 -11.38
CA GLY A 7 -4.82 2.08 -10.01
C GLY A 7 -3.36 2.41 -9.71
N ASN A 8 -2.99 2.37 -8.44
CA ASN A 8 -1.64 2.69 -7.95
C ASN A 8 -0.67 1.49 -8.04
N CYS A 9 0.45 1.56 -7.33
CA CYS A 9 1.47 0.50 -7.29
C CYS A 9 0.91 -0.86 -6.86
N GLN A 10 -0.15 -0.92 -6.04
CA GLN A 10 -0.77 -2.18 -5.62
C GLN A 10 -1.40 -2.90 -6.82
N GLN A 11 -2.12 -2.18 -7.70
CA GLN A 11 -2.67 -2.75 -8.94
C GLN A 11 -1.57 -3.20 -9.89
N GLY A 12 -0.48 -2.42 -9.99
CA GLY A 12 0.71 -2.82 -10.74
C GLY A 12 1.38 -4.08 -10.18
N ALA A 13 1.35 -4.28 -8.87
CA ALA A 13 1.85 -5.48 -8.21
C ALA A 13 0.98 -6.71 -8.51
N LEU A 14 -0.34 -6.58 -8.38
CA LEU A 14 -1.29 -7.66 -8.74
C LEU A 14 -1.13 -8.09 -10.19
N ARG A 15 -1.05 -7.13 -11.11
CA ARG A 15 -0.79 -7.41 -12.52
C ARG A 15 0.48 -8.24 -12.73
N ARG A 16 1.56 -7.92 -12.00
CA ARG A 16 2.83 -8.66 -12.12
C ARG A 16 2.75 -10.08 -11.57
N MET A 17 1.94 -10.30 -10.53
CA MET A 17 1.75 -11.64 -9.95
C MET A 17 0.83 -12.53 -10.78
N LEU A 18 -0.12 -11.94 -11.50
CA LEU A 18 -1.08 -12.68 -12.33
C LEU A 18 -0.54 -12.84 -13.76
N ASN A 19 -0.21 -14.07 -14.15
CA ASN A 19 0.24 -14.37 -15.51
C ASN A 19 -0.97 -14.67 -16.42
N MET A 20 -1.77 -13.63 -16.67
CA MET A 20 -2.96 -13.70 -17.51
C MET A 20 -2.64 -13.49 -18.99
N LEU A 21 -3.45 -14.08 -19.88
CA LEU A 21 -3.20 -14.12 -21.33
C LEU A 21 -3.09 -12.74 -22.00
N LYS A 22 -3.93 -11.78 -21.61
CA LYS A 22 -3.88 -10.39 -22.10
C LYS A 22 -4.26 -9.45 -20.98
N HIS A 23 -3.33 -8.66 -20.53
CA HIS A 23 -3.57 -7.65 -19.50
C HIS A 23 -2.69 -6.43 -19.70
N ASP A 24 -3.26 -5.29 -19.41
CA ASP A 24 -2.59 -3.99 -19.42
C ASP A 24 -2.62 -3.38 -18.02
N TYR A 25 -1.83 -2.33 -17.82
CA TYR A 25 -1.79 -1.56 -16.59
C TYR A 25 -1.78 -0.08 -16.89
N ILE A 26 -2.71 0.65 -16.28
CA ILE A 26 -2.72 2.11 -16.27
C ILE A 26 -2.55 2.58 -14.82
N CYS A 27 -1.45 3.28 -14.59
CA CYS A 27 -1.16 3.88 -13.29
C CYS A 27 -1.99 5.15 -13.09
N CYS A 28 -2.83 5.22 -12.07
CA CYS A 28 -3.60 6.42 -11.76
C CYS A 28 -2.73 7.61 -11.31
N HIS A 29 -1.43 7.37 -11.01
CA HIS A 29 -0.45 8.43 -10.75
C HIS A 29 0.09 9.06 -12.04
N ASN A 30 -0.10 8.42 -13.19
CA ASN A 30 0.29 8.98 -14.48
C ASN A 30 -0.68 10.09 -14.87
N THR A 31 -0.25 11.33 -14.69
CA THR A 31 -1.05 12.51 -15.01
C THR A 31 -0.91 12.98 -16.46
N ASP A 32 -0.11 12.28 -17.27
CA ASP A 32 0.10 12.61 -18.68
C ASP A 32 -0.99 12.01 -19.58
N ILE A 33 -1.70 10.99 -19.08
CA ILE A 33 -2.85 10.46 -19.79
C ILE A 33 -3.95 11.52 -19.87
N THR A 34 -4.48 11.74 -21.06
CA THR A 34 -5.63 12.65 -21.26
C THR A 34 -6.95 11.93 -20.98
N GLU A 35 -8.01 12.70 -20.74
CA GLU A 35 -9.37 12.16 -20.58
C GLU A 35 -9.79 11.33 -21.80
N THR A 36 -9.59 11.88 -23.00
CA THR A 36 -9.92 11.21 -24.27
C THR A 36 -9.15 9.89 -24.44
N ASP A 37 -7.85 9.89 -24.13
CA ASP A 37 -7.04 8.67 -24.22
C ASP A 37 -7.52 7.60 -23.24
N LEU A 38 -7.87 8.01 -22.01
CA LEU A 38 -8.39 7.08 -21.02
C LEU A 38 -9.72 6.48 -21.47
N VAL A 39 -10.68 7.27 -21.96
CA VAL A 39 -11.96 6.77 -22.50
C VAL A 39 -11.72 5.77 -23.62
N ASN A 40 -10.84 6.12 -24.58
CA ASN A 40 -10.49 5.24 -25.68
C ASN A 40 -9.84 3.93 -25.24
N GLN A 41 -9.15 3.93 -24.09
CA GLN A 41 -8.60 2.72 -23.49
C GLN A 41 -9.70 1.90 -22.80
N LEU A 42 -10.51 2.51 -21.93
CA LEU A 42 -11.52 1.82 -21.13
C LEU A 42 -12.51 1.02 -21.99
N CYS A 43 -12.85 1.50 -23.17
CA CYS A 43 -13.76 0.81 -24.12
C CYS A 43 -13.19 -0.49 -24.72
N LYS A 44 -11.92 -0.84 -24.49
CA LYS A 44 -11.28 -2.04 -25.06
C LYS A 44 -11.39 -3.28 -24.17
N TYR A 45 -11.58 -3.10 -22.87
CA TYR A 45 -11.43 -4.16 -21.88
C TYR A 45 -12.76 -4.85 -21.56
N ASP A 46 -12.67 -6.15 -21.36
CA ASP A 46 -13.78 -7.00 -20.94
C ASP A 46 -13.87 -7.06 -19.41
N ILE A 47 -12.71 -6.86 -18.75
CA ILE A 47 -12.57 -6.87 -17.30
C ILE A 47 -11.68 -5.69 -16.89
N ILE A 48 -12.10 -4.96 -15.84
CA ILE A 48 -11.29 -3.92 -15.19
C ILE A 48 -11.13 -4.28 -13.72
N ILE A 49 -9.90 -4.45 -13.29
CA ILE A 49 -9.52 -4.65 -11.89
C ILE A 49 -8.98 -3.32 -11.39
N THR A 50 -9.66 -2.71 -10.43
CA THR A 50 -9.37 -1.36 -9.95
C THR A 50 -9.41 -1.26 -8.43
N GLN A 51 -9.16 -0.08 -7.92
CA GLN A 51 -9.30 0.30 -6.51
C GLN A 51 -10.16 1.56 -6.40
N PRO A 52 -10.73 1.87 -5.23
CA PRO A 52 -11.41 3.14 -5.04
C PRO A 52 -10.47 4.33 -5.20
N ILE A 53 -10.77 5.21 -6.13
CA ILE A 53 -10.04 6.45 -6.43
C ILE A 53 -11.04 7.60 -6.33
N ALA A 54 -10.72 8.62 -5.54
CA ALA A 54 -11.59 9.76 -5.27
C ALA A 54 -11.92 10.59 -6.53
N ASP A 55 -13.08 11.23 -6.55
CA ASP A 55 -13.60 11.99 -7.71
C ASP A 55 -12.70 13.16 -8.12
N ASN A 56 -11.91 13.71 -7.22
CA ASN A 56 -11.02 14.81 -7.54
C ASN A 56 -9.53 14.43 -7.40
N TYR A 57 -9.20 13.17 -7.58
CA TYR A 57 -7.82 12.68 -7.41
C TYR A 57 -6.85 13.47 -8.29
N ARG A 58 -5.83 14.09 -7.66
CA ARG A 58 -4.84 14.97 -8.32
C ARG A 58 -5.48 16.09 -9.16
N HIS A 59 -6.63 16.61 -8.73
CA HIS A 59 -7.42 17.63 -9.45
C HIS A 59 -7.90 17.19 -10.84
N LYS A 60 -8.01 15.88 -11.09
CA LYS A 60 -8.47 15.30 -12.37
C LYS A 60 -9.60 14.29 -12.11
N SER A 61 -10.85 14.72 -12.34
CA SER A 61 -12.04 13.89 -12.10
C SER A 61 -12.06 12.62 -12.96
N TYR A 62 -11.50 12.67 -14.16
CA TYR A 62 -11.46 11.55 -15.08
C TYR A 62 -10.54 10.40 -14.61
N LEU A 63 -9.71 10.60 -13.58
CA LEU A 63 -8.91 9.51 -12.97
C LEU A 63 -9.71 8.72 -11.92
N SER A 64 -10.92 9.14 -11.56
CA SER A 64 -11.71 8.51 -10.50
C SER A 64 -12.27 7.14 -10.90
N THR A 65 -12.56 6.32 -9.88
CA THR A 65 -13.27 5.04 -10.11
C THR A 65 -14.66 5.27 -10.72
N LYS A 66 -15.36 6.34 -10.31
CA LYS A 66 -16.64 6.71 -10.87
C LYS A 66 -16.55 6.93 -12.38
N PHE A 67 -15.57 7.71 -12.82
CA PHE A 67 -15.35 7.95 -14.25
C PHE A 67 -15.06 6.65 -15.02
N VAL A 68 -14.26 5.75 -14.46
CA VAL A 68 -13.96 4.44 -15.07
C VAL A 68 -15.26 3.64 -15.27
N LEU A 69 -16.15 3.61 -14.27
CA LEU A 69 -17.42 2.91 -14.34
C LEU A 69 -18.38 3.50 -15.37
N GLU A 70 -18.36 4.82 -15.55
CA GLU A 70 -19.21 5.53 -16.50
C GLU A 70 -18.76 5.36 -17.96
N HIS A 71 -17.46 5.05 -18.19
CA HIS A 71 -16.87 5.03 -19.54
C HIS A 71 -16.34 3.67 -19.99
N CYS A 72 -16.45 2.64 -19.18
CA CYS A 72 -16.14 1.27 -19.62
C CYS A 72 -17.26 0.67 -20.47
N LYS A 73 -17.01 -0.49 -21.09
CA LYS A 73 -18.08 -1.23 -21.81
C LYS A 73 -19.23 -1.53 -20.85
N LYS A 74 -20.45 -1.53 -21.38
CA LYS A 74 -21.68 -1.80 -20.60
C LYS A 74 -21.66 -3.20 -19.93
N ASP A 75 -21.04 -4.18 -20.57
CA ASP A 75 -20.90 -5.54 -20.12
C ASP A 75 -19.53 -5.84 -19.47
N CYS A 76 -18.70 -4.81 -19.25
CA CYS A 76 -17.41 -4.95 -18.60
C CYS A 76 -17.59 -5.43 -17.16
N LYS A 77 -16.90 -6.52 -16.80
CA LYS A 77 -16.84 -6.98 -15.41
C LYS A 77 -15.85 -6.13 -14.63
N ILE A 78 -16.30 -5.56 -13.54
CA ILE A 78 -15.48 -4.67 -12.68
C ILE A 78 -15.17 -5.39 -11.37
N ILE A 79 -13.89 -5.44 -11.00
CA ILE A 79 -13.46 -5.95 -9.71
C ILE A 79 -12.77 -4.82 -8.96
N ILE A 80 -13.37 -4.39 -7.86
CA ILE A 80 -12.85 -3.33 -6.99
C ILE A 80 -12.15 -3.98 -5.81
N VAL A 81 -10.83 -3.82 -5.74
CA VAL A 81 -9.98 -4.27 -4.63
C VAL A 81 -9.83 -3.10 -3.65
N ASP A 82 -9.90 -3.35 -2.35
CA ASP A 82 -9.65 -2.33 -1.34
C ASP A 82 -8.36 -1.56 -1.62
N VAL A 83 -8.29 -0.29 -1.21
CA VAL A 83 -7.00 0.36 -0.99
C VAL A 83 -6.39 -0.23 0.27
N ILE A 84 -5.44 -1.13 0.10
CA ILE A 84 -4.84 -1.91 1.18
C ILE A 84 -3.93 -1.01 2.01
N TYR A 85 -4.23 -0.91 3.30
CA TYR A 85 -3.52 -0.05 4.24
C TYR A 85 -3.57 -0.64 5.65
N PHE A 86 -2.43 -0.63 6.37
CA PHE A 86 -2.35 -1.18 7.71
C PHE A 86 -1.17 -0.60 8.49
N ASP A 87 -1.44 0.15 9.56
CA ASP A 87 -0.43 0.89 10.32
C ASP A 87 0.35 0.08 11.34
N PHE A 88 -0.14 -1.07 11.76
CA PHE A 88 0.36 -1.81 12.92
C PHE A 88 1.88 -1.98 12.94
N TYR A 89 2.50 -2.48 11.85
CA TYR A 89 3.94 -2.69 11.81
C TYR A 89 4.75 -1.39 11.72
N TYR A 90 4.13 -0.37 11.15
CA TYR A 90 4.76 0.89 10.77
C TYR A 90 3.95 2.08 11.28
N PHE A 91 3.54 2.02 12.55
CA PHE A 91 2.67 2.99 13.21
C PHE A 91 3.24 4.42 13.25
N ASP A 92 4.53 4.54 12.99
CA ASP A 92 5.29 5.80 13.00
C ASP A 92 5.46 6.43 11.60
N LEU A 93 5.07 5.70 10.54
CA LEU A 93 5.20 6.21 9.17
C LEU A 93 4.16 7.28 8.86
N THR A 94 4.62 8.31 8.16
CA THR A 94 3.78 9.41 7.68
C THR A 94 4.22 9.92 6.33
N TYR A 95 3.33 10.62 5.63
CA TYR A 95 3.66 11.48 4.50
C TYR A 95 3.97 12.88 5.02
N THR A 96 5.22 13.28 4.96
CA THR A 96 5.66 14.59 5.45
C THR A 96 5.56 15.64 4.34
N HIS A 97 5.17 16.85 4.72
CA HIS A 97 5.11 18.01 3.84
C HIS A 97 6.08 19.07 4.34
N PHE A 98 6.74 19.72 3.39
CA PHE A 98 7.60 20.86 3.64
C PHE A 98 7.29 21.94 2.60
N ASN A 99 7.07 23.18 3.01
CA ASN A 99 6.66 24.30 2.16
C ASN A 99 5.46 23.96 1.25
N ASN A 100 4.41 23.36 1.84
CA ASN A 100 3.19 22.91 1.17
C ASN A 100 3.38 21.84 0.07
N SER A 101 4.57 21.29 -0.08
CA SER A 101 4.88 20.21 -0.99
C SER A 101 5.20 18.93 -0.24
N ARG A 102 4.76 17.78 -0.78
CA ARG A 102 5.11 16.49 -0.20
C ARG A 102 6.61 16.26 -0.30
N LEU A 103 7.24 15.93 0.82
CA LEU A 103 8.64 15.56 0.88
C LEU A 103 8.79 14.12 0.35
N THR A 104 9.53 13.98 -0.74
CA THR A 104 9.73 12.69 -1.43
C THR A 104 11.17 12.18 -1.34
N LYS A 105 12.03 12.88 -0.61
CA LYS A 105 13.41 12.47 -0.30
C LYS A 105 13.55 12.15 1.18
N PRO A 106 14.32 11.13 1.54
CA PRO A 106 14.95 10.12 0.69
C PRO A 106 13.94 9.11 0.11
N GLY A 107 12.68 9.20 0.47
CA GLY A 107 11.55 8.42 -0.01
C GLY A 107 10.23 9.05 0.38
N ASP A 108 9.13 8.45 -0.06
CA ASP A 108 7.77 8.97 0.19
C ASP A 108 7.35 8.92 1.66
N TYR A 109 7.92 8.00 2.43
CA TYR A 109 7.56 7.78 3.83
C TYR A 109 8.60 8.35 4.76
N HIS A 110 8.16 9.01 5.83
CA HIS A 110 9.00 9.53 6.89
C HIS A 110 8.55 8.97 8.25
N TYR A 111 9.48 8.96 9.21
CA TYR A 111 9.22 8.48 10.57
C TYR A 111 9.01 9.69 11.47
N THR A 112 7.84 9.78 12.11
CA THR A 112 7.50 10.90 13.00
C THR A 112 8.49 11.01 14.15
N CYS A 113 8.80 9.89 14.80
CA CYS A 113 9.77 9.88 15.91
C CYS A 113 11.19 10.25 15.47
N MET A 114 11.58 9.91 14.22
CA MET A 114 12.89 10.33 13.69
C MET A 114 12.93 11.85 13.46
N GLN A 115 11.85 12.44 12.94
CA GLN A 115 11.73 13.89 12.77
C GLN A 115 11.78 14.60 14.13
N GLU A 116 11.07 14.09 15.14
CA GLU A 116 11.10 14.62 16.50
C GLU A 116 12.48 14.52 17.13
N CYS A 117 13.19 13.37 16.97
CA CYS A 117 14.57 13.24 17.40
C CYS A 117 15.48 14.28 16.76
N TYR A 118 15.36 14.49 15.45
CA TYR A 118 16.13 15.49 14.72
C TYR A 118 15.85 16.92 15.27
N LYS A 119 14.59 17.30 15.38
CA LYS A 119 14.17 18.62 15.91
C LYS A 119 14.67 18.88 17.32
N ASN A 120 14.73 17.87 18.16
CA ASN A 120 15.22 17.94 19.53
C ASN A 120 16.75 17.88 19.64
N GLY A 121 17.49 17.88 18.51
CA GLY A 121 18.96 17.80 18.49
C GLY A 121 19.53 16.43 18.85
N ASN A 122 18.70 15.39 18.92
CA ASN A 122 19.15 14.03 19.18
C ASN A 122 19.82 13.42 17.93
N ASN A 123 20.89 12.68 18.15
CA ASN A 123 21.61 12.03 17.05
C ASN A 123 20.97 10.69 16.65
N ILE A 124 21.45 10.15 15.53
CA ILE A 124 20.98 8.85 14.96
C ILE A 124 21.13 7.71 15.97
N SER A 125 22.21 7.68 16.75
CA SER A 125 22.44 6.63 17.75
C SER A 125 21.38 6.67 18.85
N TYR A 126 20.93 7.86 19.25
CA TYR A 126 19.82 8.03 20.19
C TYR A 126 18.53 7.43 19.62
N TYR A 127 18.15 7.79 18.39
CA TYR A 127 16.97 7.25 17.74
C TYR A 127 17.00 5.71 17.62
N ILE A 128 18.14 5.15 17.18
CA ILE A 128 18.28 3.69 17.03
C ILE A 128 18.16 3.00 18.38
N ASN A 129 18.84 3.48 19.41
CA ASN A 129 18.93 2.78 20.70
C ASN A 129 17.65 2.95 21.54
N ASN A 130 17.06 4.15 21.57
CA ASN A 130 15.97 4.47 22.48
C ASN A 130 14.57 4.32 21.84
N ILE A 131 14.50 4.24 20.51
CA ILE A 131 13.22 4.11 19.78
C ILE A 131 13.19 2.78 19.01
N VAL A 132 14.04 2.62 17.98
CA VAL A 132 14.00 1.44 17.11
C VAL A 132 14.25 0.14 17.88
N ASN A 133 15.29 0.13 18.73
CA ASN A 133 15.72 -1.03 19.50
C ASN A 133 15.04 -1.17 20.87
N ASN A 134 14.19 -0.25 21.26
CA ASN A 134 13.52 -0.29 22.54
C ASN A 134 12.24 -1.13 22.47
N ILE A 135 12.29 -2.33 23.07
CA ILE A 135 11.14 -3.24 23.11
C ILE A 135 9.93 -2.68 23.89
N HIS A 136 10.16 -1.72 24.76
CA HIS A 136 9.15 -1.05 25.58
C HIS A 136 8.76 0.33 25.05
N PHE A 137 9.16 0.68 23.83
CA PHE A 137 8.87 1.99 23.25
C PHE A 137 7.37 2.29 23.14
N LYS A 138 6.57 1.26 22.80
CA LYS A 138 5.11 1.28 22.86
C LYS A 138 4.59 0.06 23.59
N HIS A 139 3.48 0.24 24.31
CA HIS A 139 2.80 -0.87 24.96
C HIS A 139 2.03 -1.72 23.95
N THR A 140 1.91 -3.02 24.25
CA THR A 140 1.20 -3.98 23.39
C THR A 140 -0.24 -3.55 23.10
N ASP A 141 -0.94 -3.03 24.11
CA ASP A 141 -2.34 -2.58 23.98
C ASP A 141 -2.46 -1.42 22.97
N GLU A 142 -1.55 -0.45 22.99
CA GLU A 142 -1.53 0.67 22.03
C GLU A 142 -1.30 0.18 20.59
N LEU A 143 -0.44 -0.82 20.43
CA LEU A 143 -0.18 -1.43 19.13
C LEU A 143 -1.38 -2.23 18.62
N GLU A 144 -2.05 -2.97 19.50
CA GLU A 144 -3.28 -3.69 19.16
C GLU A 144 -4.43 -2.73 18.82
N ASP A 145 -4.53 -1.60 19.52
CA ASP A 145 -5.47 -0.53 19.17
C ASP A 145 -5.19 0.05 17.78
N THR A 146 -3.91 0.24 17.44
CA THR A 146 -3.51 0.67 16.09
C THR A 146 -3.95 -0.33 15.02
N ALA A 147 -3.75 -1.63 15.25
CA ALA A 147 -4.22 -2.68 14.35
C ALA A 147 -5.76 -2.65 14.19
N ASN A 148 -6.47 -2.58 15.32
CA ASN A 148 -7.93 -2.55 15.34
C ASN A 148 -8.50 -1.30 14.65
N ASN A 149 -7.85 -0.15 14.80
CA ASN A 149 -8.24 1.11 14.13
C ASN A 149 -8.08 0.98 12.62
N SER A 150 -6.93 0.47 12.14
CA SER A 150 -6.70 0.23 10.71
C SER A 150 -7.74 -0.74 10.12
N LEU A 151 -8.05 -1.84 10.81
CA LEU A 151 -9.04 -2.81 10.36
C LEU A 151 -10.47 -2.25 10.35
N ARG A 152 -10.84 -1.42 11.34
CA ARG A 152 -12.13 -0.73 11.36
C ARG A 152 -12.27 0.24 10.19
N GLU A 153 -11.21 0.98 9.89
CA GLU A 153 -11.20 1.94 8.79
C GLU A 153 -11.26 1.23 7.43
N LEU A 154 -10.53 0.12 7.23
CA LEU A 154 -10.65 -0.71 6.03
C LEU A 154 -12.10 -1.18 5.84
N LYS A 155 -12.73 -1.70 6.88
CA LYS A 155 -14.13 -2.16 6.81
C LYS A 155 -15.09 -1.00 6.49
N ARG A 156 -14.92 0.14 7.15
CA ARG A 156 -15.74 1.34 6.90
C ARG A 156 -15.66 1.78 5.44
N ARG A 157 -14.43 1.82 4.88
CA ARG A 157 -14.22 2.18 3.47
C ARG A 157 -14.84 1.15 2.52
N TYR A 158 -14.64 -0.13 2.78
CA TYR A 158 -15.23 -1.21 2.00
C TYR A 158 -16.76 -1.10 1.93
N GLU A 159 -17.43 -0.95 3.07
CA GLU A 159 -18.89 -0.82 3.13
C GLU A 159 -19.39 0.48 2.45
N ALA A 160 -18.64 1.57 2.57
CA ALA A 160 -18.95 2.81 1.87
C ALA A 160 -18.84 2.63 0.35
N ASN A 161 -17.80 1.98 -0.14
CA ASN A 161 -17.59 1.72 -1.57
C ASN A 161 -18.67 0.81 -2.14
N LYS A 162 -19.10 -0.23 -1.41
CA LYS A 162 -20.23 -1.10 -1.81
C LYS A 162 -21.55 -0.34 -1.95
N LYS A 163 -21.77 0.69 -1.14
CA LYS A 163 -22.94 1.55 -1.24
C LYS A 163 -22.86 2.55 -2.40
N THR A 164 -21.63 2.96 -2.73
CA THR A 164 -21.38 3.97 -3.77
C THR A 164 -21.38 3.35 -5.16
N TYR A 165 -20.73 2.21 -5.31
CA TYR A 165 -20.55 1.54 -6.61
C TYR A 165 -21.51 0.37 -6.73
N ILE A 166 -22.67 0.59 -7.37
CA ILE A 166 -23.75 -0.39 -7.49
C ILE A 166 -23.88 -0.86 -8.94
N GLY A 167 -23.87 -2.18 -9.16
CA GLY A 167 -24.07 -2.80 -10.45
C GLY A 167 -23.93 -4.31 -10.38
N SER A 168 -24.67 -5.05 -11.18
CA SER A 168 -24.59 -6.53 -11.22
C SER A 168 -23.26 -7.06 -11.74
N ASN A 169 -22.51 -6.22 -12.46
CA ASN A 169 -21.20 -6.51 -13.02
C ASN A 169 -20.05 -6.01 -12.12
N ILE A 170 -20.34 -5.43 -10.94
CA ILE A 170 -19.36 -4.90 -10.00
C ILE A 170 -19.18 -5.89 -8.84
N HIS A 171 -17.94 -6.32 -8.64
CA HIS A 171 -17.53 -7.24 -7.58
C HIS A 171 -16.49 -6.57 -6.69
N PHE A 172 -16.41 -7.02 -5.43
CA PHE A 172 -15.50 -6.43 -4.45
C PHE A 172 -14.60 -7.50 -3.83
N VAL A 173 -13.32 -7.18 -3.64
CA VAL A 173 -12.38 -7.97 -2.85
C VAL A 173 -12.09 -7.22 -1.55
N TYR A 174 -12.41 -7.83 -0.41
CA TYR A 174 -12.14 -7.30 0.92
C TYR A 174 -10.97 -8.00 1.56
N THR A 175 -9.98 -7.23 1.98
CA THR A 175 -8.72 -7.77 2.54
C THR A 175 -8.69 -7.80 4.07
N GLY A 176 -9.59 -7.08 4.74
CA GLY A 176 -9.51 -6.88 6.18
C GLY A 176 -9.61 -8.15 7.03
N ASP A 177 -10.42 -9.15 6.63
CA ASP A 177 -10.54 -10.40 7.38
C ASP A 177 -9.28 -11.27 7.24
N TYR A 178 -8.66 -11.29 6.05
CA TYR A 178 -7.38 -11.96 5.86
C TYR A 178 -6.27 -11.30 6.69
N ILE A 179 -6.20 -9.96 6.68
CA ILE A 179 -5.23 -9.21 7.50
C ILE A 179 -5.44 -9.55 8.97
N ARG A 180 -6.66 -9.47 9.49
CA ARG A 180 -7.00 -9.78 10.88
C ARG A 180 -6.52 -11.16 11.32
N SER A 181 -6.72 -12.17 10.47
CA SER A 181 -6.37 -13.55 10.79
C SER A 181 -4.87 -13.86 10.67
N ASN A 182 -4.10 -13.05 9.92
CA ASN A 182 -2.72 -13.41 9.55
C ASN A 182 -1.65 -12.43 10.01
N TYR A 183 -1.96 -11.18 10.38
CA TYR A 183 -0.94 -10.15 10.64
C TYR A 183 0.00 -10.47 11.80
N LYS A 184 -0.41 -11.30 12.77
CA LYS A 184 0.47 -11.76 13.86
C LYS A 184 1.38 -12.92 13.43
N HIS A 185 1.03 -13.64 12.37
CA HIS A 185 1.69 -14.89 11.96
C HIS A 185 2.63 -14.71 10.76
N LYS A 186 2.36 -13.71 9.91
CA LYS A 186 3.11 -13.45 8.67
C LYS A 186 3.33 -11.95 8.51
N LEU A 187 4.49 -11.56 7.99
CA LEU A 187 4.71 -10.17 7.58
C LEU A 187 3.84 -9.88 6.36
N LEU A 188 2.77 -9.13 6.55
CA LEU A 188 1.81 -8.81 5.48
C LEU A 188 2.11 -7.50 4.76
N PHE A 189 2.99 -6.64 5.31
CA PHE A 189 3.30 -5.33 4.75
C PHE A 189 4.79 -4.99 4.87
N TYR A 190 5.31 -4.21 3.93
CA TYR A 190 6.67 -3.64 3.90
C TYR A 190 6.72 -2.15 4.23
N SER A 191 5.59 -1.48 4.15
CA SER A 191 5.29 -0.15 4.66
C SER A 191 3.79 -0.10 5.01
N MET A 192 3.27 1.03 5.44
CA MET A 192 1.84 1.17 5.80
C MET A 192 0.87 0.78 4.67
N ASN A 193 1.30 0.77 3.39
CA ASN A 193 0.46 0.49 2.22
C ASN A 193 1.16 -0.31 1.11
N HIS A 194 2.30 -0.95 1.41
CA HIS A 194 2.97 -1.89 0.51
C HIS A 194 2.74 -3.32 1.00
N PRO A 195 1.70 -4.01 0.54
CA PRO A 195 1.43 -5.38 0.91
C PRO A 195 2.54 -6.32 0.45
N SER A 196 2.87 -7.31 1.29
CA SER A 196 3.80 -8.38 0.94
C SER A 196 3.16 -9.38 -0.01
N LYS A 197 3.98 -10.28 -0.57
CA LYS A 197 3.49 -11.35 -1.45
C LYS A 197 2.36 -12.18 -0.84
N TYR A 198 2.35 -12.41 0.46
CA TYR A 198 1.30 -13.21 1.12
C TYR A 198 -0.08 -12.58 1.03
N LEU A 199 -0.17 -11.27 1.21
CA LEU A 199 -1.44 -10.56 1.08
C LEU A 199 -1.82 -10.37 -0.40
N LEU A 200 -0.83 -10.10 -1.27
CA LEU A 200 -1.08 -10.01 -2.71
C LEU A 200 -1.55 -11.35 -3.31
N GLN A 201 -1.02 -12.49 -2.84
CA GLN A 201 -1.48 -13.83 -3.23
C GLN A 201 -2.94 -14.02 -2.90
N PHE A 202 -3.37 -13.73 -1.67
CA PHE A 202 -4.79 -13.78 -1.28
C PHE A 202 -5.67 -12.93 -2.20
N VAL A 203 -5.23 -11.71 -2.54
CA VAL A 203 -5.99 -10.83 -3.45
C VAL A 203 -6.05 -11.43 -4.85
N CYS A 204 -4.94 -11.97 -5.36
CA CYS A 204 -4.90 -12.64 -6.66
C CYS A 204 -5.83 -13.85 -6.71
N GLU A 205 -5.81 -14.71 -5.69
CA GLU A 205 -6.72 -15.86 -5.55
C GLU A 205 -8.18 -15.39 -5.57
N SER A 206 -8.52 -14.37 -4.78
CA SER A 206 -9.88 -13.82 -4.75
C SER A 206 -10.33 -13.24 -6.10
N ILE A 207 -9.41 -12.62 -6.85
CA ILE A 207 -9.70 -12.12 -8.21
C ILE A 207 -9.95 -13.31 -9.17
N LEU A 208 -9.10 -14.33 -9.12
CA LEU A 208 -9.24 -15.50 -9.99
C LEU A 208 -10.52 -16.29 -9.72
N ASP A 209 -10.89 -16.44 -8.45
CA ASP A 209 -12.16 -17.06 -8.04
C ASP A 209 -13.37 -16.30 -8.62
N LEU A 210 -13.34 -14.97 -8.59
CA LEU A 210 -14.38 -14.13 -9.22
C LEU A 210 -14.41 -14.25 -10.75
N LEU A 211 -13.32 -14.69 -11.37
CA LEU A 211 -13.19 -14.84 -12.82
C LEU A 211 -13.35 -16.29 -13.30
N ASP A 212 -13.55 -17.24 -12.38
CA ASP A 212 -13.57 -18.67 -12.66
C ASP A 212 -12.29 -19.17 -13.37
N ILE A 213 -11.13 -18.61 -12.98
CA ILE A 213 -9.80 -18.92 -13.53
C ILE A 213 -8.99 -19.72 -12.48
N PRO A 214 -8.33 -20.81 -12.88
CA PRO A 214 -7.49 -21.59 -11.96
C PRO A 214 -6.32 -20.80 -11.36
N ASN A 215 -6.00 -21.05 -10.10
CA ASN A 215 -4.90 -20.38 -9.36
C ASN A 215 -3.49 -20.67 -9.92
N THR A 216 -3.36 -21.61 -10.86
CA THR A 216 -2.10 -21.91 -11.54
C THR A 216 -1.51 -20.73 -12.33
N THR A 217 -2.30 -19.68 -12.54
CA THR A 217 -1.85 -18.43 -13.18
C THR A 217 -1.11 -17.46 -12.25
N ILE A 218 -1.02 -17.75 -10.94
CA ILE A 218 -0.33 -16.90 -9.97
C ILE A 218 1.17 -17.25 -9.92
N ASN A 219 2.01 -16.22 -10.02
CA ASN A 219 3.43 -16.37 -9.74
C ASN A 219 3.70 -16.19 -8.23
N TYR A 220 3.70 -17.30 -7.49
CA TYR A 220 3.88 -17.33 -6.03
C TYR A 220 5.29 -16.94 -5.55
N ASP A 221 6.29 -16.97 -6.41
CA ASP A 221 7.68 -16.60 -6.07
C ASP A 221 7.90 -15.09 -6.14
N MET A 222 7.01 -14.38 -6.84
CA MET A 222 7.14 -12.94 -7.02
C MET A 222 6.73 -12.15 -5.76
N ASP A 223 7.53 -11.17 -5.41
CA ASP A 223 7.26 -10.22 -4.33
C ASP A 223 7.44 -8.77 -4.83
N PRO A 224 6.46 -8.24 -5.54
CA PRO A 224 6.63 -7.05 -6.36
C PRO A 224 6.93 -5.75 -5.61
N LEU A 225 6.56 -5.67 -4.33
CA LEU A 225 6.69 -4.46 -3.52
C LEU A 225 7.78 -4.57 -2.44
N SER A 226 8.58 -5.65 -2.46
CA SER A 226 9.64 -5.91 -1.48
C SER A 226 10.84 -4.96 -1.55
N SER A 227 10.96 -4.16 -2.63
CA SER A 227 12.06 -3.19 -2.78
C SER A 227 11.98 -2.01 -1.81
N THR A 228 10.82 -1.78 -1.18
CA THR A 228 10.62 -0.70 -0.19
C THR A 228 10.15 -1.32 1.13
N LYS A 229 11.10 -1.70 1.97
CA LYS A 229 10.85 -2.20 3.33
C LYS A 229 11.24 -1.13 4.32
N CYS A 230 10.28 -0.67 5.12
CA CYS A 230 10.51 0.33 6.15
C CYS A 230 11.10 -0.29 7.43
N ILE A 231 11.67 0.56 8.29
CA ILE A 231 12.19 0.14 9.59
C ILE A 231 11.02 -0.30 10.47
N MET A 232 11.07 -1.53 10.99
CA MET A 232 10.14 -2.04 11.98
C MET A 232 10.78 -1.94 13.37
N TYR A 233 10.03 -1.38 14.34
CA TYR A 233 10.55 -1.17 15.69
C TYR A 233 10.46 -2.45 16.52
N LYS A 234 11.43 -2.67 17.41
CA LYS A 234 11.47 -3.88 18.26
C LYS A 234 10.25 -4.04 19.18
N CYS A 235 9.55 -2.96 19.51
CA CYS A 235 8.32 -3.04 20.32
C CYS A 235 7.19 -3.84 19.63
N ILE A 236 7.28 -4.09 18.31
CA ILE A 236 6.35 -4.97 17.58
C ILE A 236 6.56 -6.46 17.92
N GLN A 237 7.79 -6.88 18.25
CA GLN A 237 8.11 -8.29 18.46
C GLN A 237 7.20 -9.01 19.46
N PRO A 238 6.82 -8.45 20.61
CA PRO A 238 5.91 -9.13 21.55
C PRO A 238 4.51 -9.38 21.00
N CYS A 239 4.11 -8.67 19.93
CA CYS A 239 2.78 -8.73 19.35
C CYS A 239 2.66 -9.69 18.18
N VAL A 240 3.78 -10.25 17.69
CA VAL A 240 3.82 -11.10 16.50
C VAL A 240 4.58 -12.40 16.75
N PHE A 241 4.24 -13.44 15.99
CA PHE A 241 4.83 -14.78 16.13
C PHE A 241 5.97 -15.05 15.13
N PHE A 242 6.27 -14.12 14.26
CA PHE A 242 7.44 -14.18 13.38
C PHE A 242 8.58 -13.31 13.93
N ASP A 243 9.81 -13.64 13.54
CA ASP A 243 11.00 -12.91 13.96
C ASP A 243 11.17 -11.63 13.13
N ILE A 244 10.91 -10.46 13.74
CA ILE A 244 11.04 -9.17 13.06
C ILE A 244 12.49 -8.85 12.67
N MET A 245 13.49 -9.43 13.35
CA MET A 245 14.90 -9.22 13.03
C MET A 245 15.30 -9.83 11.68
N LYS A 246 14.49 -10.77 11.16
CA LYS A 246 14.63 -11.30 9.81
C LYS A 246 13.94 -10.45 8.75
N CYS A 247 13.20 -9.44 9.17
CA CYS A 247 12.53 -8.49 8.29
C CYS A 247 13.42 -7.26 8.06
N GLU A 248 14.59 -7.48 7.44
CA GLU A 248 15.56 -6.41 7.18
C GLU A 248 14.93 -5.28 6.36
N PRO A 249 15.08 -4.02 6.81
CA PRO A 249 14.66 -2.88 5.99
C PRO A 249 15.54 -2.82 4.73
N ALA A 250 14.95 -2.49 3.59
CA ALA A 250 15.67 -2.29 2.35
C ALA A 250 15.24 -0.96 1.73
N MET A 251 16.13 0.01 1.66
CA MET A 251 15.87 1.31 1.07
C MET A 251 17.11 1.80 0.33
N TYR A 252 16.96 2.25 -0.92
CA TYR A 252 18.06 2.81 -1.71
C TYR A 252 19.32 1.95 -1.78
N GLN A 253 19.18 0.63 -1.92
CA GLN A 253 20.26 -0.34 -2.01
C GLN A 253 21.04 -0.57 -0.70
N THR A 254 20.55 -0.07 0.43
CA THR A 254 21.10 -0.37 1.74
C THR A 254 20.11 -1.11 2.62
N ASN A 255 20.58 -2.09 3.38
CA ASN A 255 19.83 -2.82 4.40
C ASN A 255 20.25 -2.41 5.83
N ASN A 256 21.16 -1.44 5.94
CA ASN A 256 21.68 -0.99 7.24
C ASN A 256 20.80 0.13 7.79
N ILE A 257 20.19 -0.08 8.95
CA ILE A 257 19.33 0.91 9.63
C ILE A 257 20.06 2.25 9.81
N LYS A 258 21.34 2.24 10.17
CA LYS A 258 22.12 3.45 10.38
C LYS A 258 22.23 4.26 9.09
N ASP A 259 22.56 3.61 7.98
CA ASP A 259 22.69 4.26 6.67
C ASP A 259 21.34 4.84 6.21
N ILE A 260 20.24 4.12 6.47
CA ILE A 260 18.88 4.63 6.21
C ILE A 260 18.63 5.90 7.03
N CYS A 261 18.95 5.90 8.33
CA CYS A 261 18.78 7.07 9.19
C CYS A 261 19.64 8.24 8.71
N GLU A 262 20.87 7.99 8.26
CA GLU A 262 21.77 9.02 7.72
C GLU A 262 21.17 9.70 6.48
N LEU A 263 20.53 8.94 5.59
CA LEU A 263 19.82 9.51 4.42
C LEU A 263 18.73 10.49 4.86
N TYR A 264 17.93 10.15 5.87
CA TYR A 264 16.86 11.03 6.38
C TYR A 264 17.42 12.27 7.07
N TYR A 265 18.42 12.12 7.95
CA TYR A 265 19.06 13.24 8.66
C TYR A 265 19.71 14.23 7.69
N ASN A 266 20.35 13.73 6.61
CA ASN A 266 20.91 14.58 5.57
C ASN A 266 19.82 15.43 4.90
N VAL A 267 18.69 14.82 4.54
CA VAL A 267 17.57 15.57 3.96
C VAL A 267 17.01 16.58 4.95
N TYR A 268 16.85 16.23 6.24
CA TYR A 268 16.36 17.16 7.25
C TYR A 268 17.31 18.34 7.47
N ASN A 269 18.62 18.12 7.39
CA ASN A 269 19.62 19.19 7.40
C ASN A 269 19.51 20.10 6.17
N GLU A 270 19.36 19.53 4.96
CA GLU A 270 19.22 20.29 3.70
C GLU A 270 18.01 21.22 3.73
N ILE A 271 16.87 20.75 4.25
CA ILE A 271 15.63 21.52 4.30
C ILE A 271 15.48 22.35 5.59
N GLN A 272 16.43 22.26 6.53
CA GLN A 272 16.36 22.90 7.85
C GLN A 272 15.02 22.60 8.55
N LEU A 273 14.69 21.31 8.68
CA LEU A 273 13.44 20.87 9.31
C LEU A 273 13.42 21.29 10.78
N CYS A 274 12.65 22.36 11.10
CA CYS A 274 12.50 22.92 12.44
C CYS A 274 11.24 22.39 13.15
#